data_9d2a93a61d1128c749972850fdecf714
#
_entry.id   9d2a93a61d1128c749972850fdecf714
#
_cell.length_a   1.000
_cell.length_b   1.000
_cell.length_c   1.000
_cell.angle_alpha   90.00
_cell.angle_beta   90.00
_cell.angle_gamma   90.00
#
_symmetry.space_group_name_H-M   'P 1'
#
loop_
_entity.id
_entity.type
_entity.pdbx_description
1 polymer ?
#
loop_
_entity_poly.entity_id
_entity_poly.type
_entity_poly.pdbx_seq_one_letter_code
_entity_poly.pdbx_strand_id
1 'polypeptide(L)' 'MSNDSPKLTPRQQEIFELIQQAIATTGAPPTRAEIANQLGFRSANAAEEHLQALARKGVI' A
#
# COMPACT_ATOMS: atom_id res chain seq x y z
N MET A 1 12.67 9.57 -22.31
CA MET A 1 11.66 8.67 -21.87
C MET A 1 10.97 9.18 -20.63
N SER A 2 9.76 9.36 -20.69
CA SER A 2 9.09 9.86 -19.51
C SER A 2 8.54 8.70 -18.71
N ASN A 3 8.49 8.90 -17.44
CA ASN A 3 7.91 7.95 -16.55
C ASN A 3 6.54 8.47 -16.12
N ASP A 4 5.51 7.86 -16.64
CA ASP A 4 4.16 8.32 -16.40
C ASP A 4 3.57 7.79 -15.09
N SER A 5 4.29 6.91 -14.42
CA SER A 5 3.81 6.37 -13.16
C SER A 5 3.91 7.43 -12.07
N PRO A 6 2.88 7.56 -11.24
CA PRO A 6 2.99 8.46 -10.09
C PRO A 6 4.14 8.05 -9.20
N LYS A 7 4.81 9.05 -8.66
CA LYS A 7 5.89 8.77 -7.73
C LYS A 7 5.31 8.40 -6.38
N LEU A 8 5.81 7.33 -5.81
CA LEU A 8 5.40 6.88 -4.49
C LEU A 8 6.50 7.21 -3.49
N THR A 9 6.08 7.61 -2.30
CA THR A 9 7.04 7.73 -1.21
C THR A 9 7.56 6.34 -0.85
N PRO A 10 8.71 6.24 -0.16
CA PRO A 10 9.19 4.92 0.23
C PRO A 10 8.15 4.10 1.00
N ARG A 11 7.41 4.74 1.89
CA ARG A 11 6.39 4.01 2.66
C ARG A 11 5.24 3.57 1.76
N GLN A 12 4.82 4.42 0.83
CA GLN A 12 3.78 4.05 -0.11
C GLN A 12 4.23 2.90 -0.99
N GLN A 13 5.49 2.91 -1.39
CA GLN A 13 6.03 1.81 -2.19
C GLN A 13 6.00 0.50 -1.41
N GLU A 14 6.35 0.53 -0.14
CA GLU A 14 6.30 -0.66 0.69
C GLU A 14 4.89 -1.23 0.77
N ILE A 15 3.91 -0.36 0.96
CA ILE A 15 2.52 -0.79 1.05
C ILE A 15 2.05 -1.37 -0.27
N PHE A 16 2.40 -0.72 -1.37
CA PHE A 16 2.01 -1.19 -2.69
C PHE A 16 2.57 -2.58 -2.96
N GLU A 17 3.84 -2.81 -2.63
CA GLU A 17 4.46 -4.10 -2.81
C GLU A 17 3.83 -5.16 -1.93
N LEU A 18 3.47 -4.79 -0.71
CA LEU A 18 2.80 -5.70 0.21
C LEU A 18 1.44 -6.13 -0.35
N ILE A 19 0.71 -5.19 -0.93
CA ILE A 19 -0.58 -5.50 -1.55
C ILE A 19 -0.39 -6.47 -2.71
N GLN A 20 0.57 -6.19 -3.59
CA GLN A 20 0.80 -7.06 -4.74
C GLN A 20 1.20 -8.46 -4.30
N GLN A 21 2.04 -8.55 -3.29
CA GLN A 21 2.51 -9.83 -2.80
C GLN A 21 1.37 -10.63 -2.18
N ALA A 22 0.51 -9.96 -1.41
CA ALA A 22 -0.63 -10.63 -0.80
C ALA A 22 -1.59 -11.17 -1.86
N ILE A 23 -1.86 -10.38 -2.88
CA ILE A 23 -2.73 -10.82 -3.97
C ILE A 23 -2.13 -12.03 -4.67
N ALA A 24 -0.81 -12.00 -4.90
CA ALA A 24 -0.15 -13.09 -5.59
C ALA A 24 -0.15 -14.39 -4.79
N THR A 25 -0.09 -14.29 -3.46
CA THR A 25 0.02 -15.49 -2.62
C THR A 25 -1.33 -15.98 -2.10
N THR A 26 -2.26 -15.06 -1.82
CA THR A 26 -3.54 -15.44 -1.22
C THR A 26 -4.74 -15.13 -2.10
N GLY A 27 -4.54 -14.37 -3.16
CA GLY A 27 -5.62 -13.97 -4.04
C GLY A 27 -6.42 -12.78 -3.54
N ALA A 28 -6.00 -12.16 -2.44
CA ALA A 28 -6.73 -11.03 -1.87
C ALA A 28 -5.75 -10.03 -1.28
N PRO A 29 -6.11 -8.74 -1.27
CA PRO A 29 -5.25 -7.73 -0.63
C PRO A 29 -5.25 -7.91 0.88
N PRO A 30 -4.21 -7.41 1.55
CA PRO A 30 -4.16 -7.48 3.02
C PRO A 30 -5.16 -6.50 3.62
N THR A 31 -5.57 -6.78 4.84
CA THR A 31 -6.41 -5.83 5.57
C THR A 31 -5.55 -4.68 6.08
N ARG A 32 -6.22 -3.59 6.45
CA ARG A 32 -5.53 -2.46 7.03
C ARG A 32 -4.76 -2.86 8.30
N ALA A 33 -5.37 -3.72 9.11
CA ALA A 33 -4.72 -4.18 10.33
C ALA A 33 -3.46 -4.97 9.99
N GLU A 34 -3.51 -5.79 8.96
CA GLU A 34 -2.33 -6.55 8.53
C GLU A 34 -1.22 -5.64 8.05
N ILE A 35 -1.57 -4.63 7.27
CA ILE A 35 -0.58 -3.66 6.79
C ILE A 35 0.06 -2.95 7.98
N ALA A 36 -0.76 -2.48 8.91
CA ALA A 36 -0.25 -1.77 10.07
C ALA A 36 0.67 -2.65 10.90
N ASN A 37 0.28 -3.90 11.08
CA ASN A 37 1.08 -4.83 11.87
C ASN A 37 2.43 -5.12 11.21
N GLN A 38 2.43 -5.35 9.91
CA GLN A 38 3.66 -5.71 9.21
C GLN A 38 4.62 -4.54 9.09
N LEU A 39 4.11 -3.34 8.95
CA LEU A 39 4.95 -2.16 8.75
C LEU A 39 5.19 -1.37 10.04
N GLY A 40 4.62 -1.84 11.15
CA GLY A 40 4.87 -1.21 12.42
C GLY A 40 4.12 0.09 12.63
N PHE A 41 2.97 0.26 11.96
CA PHE A 41 2.14 1.44 12.19
C PHE A 41 1.43 1.33 13.54
N ARG A 42 1.11 2.47 14.12
CA ARG A 42 0.43 2.50 15.39
C ARG A 42 -1.00 1.97 15.32
N SER A 43 -1.65 2.17 14.19
CA SER A 43 -3.05 1.80 14.08
C SER A 43 -3.39 1.48 12.64
N ALA A 44 -4.52 0.80 12.45
CA ALA A 44 -5.03 0.53 11.12
C ALA A 44 -5.40 1.82 10.40
N ASN A 45 -5.75 2.88 11.14
CA ASN A 45 -6.09 4.15 10.51
C ASN A 45 -4.89 4.77 9.79
N ALA A 46 -3.69 4.57 10.32
CA ALA A 46 -2.48 5.05 9.62
C ALA A 46 -2.33 4.35 8.28
N ALA A 47 -2.59 3.04 8.24
CA ALA A 47 -2.56 2.31 6.97
C ALA A 47 -3.63 2.83 6.02
N GLU A 48 -4.81 3.14 6.55
CA GLU A 48 -5.90 3.63 5.72
C GLU A 48 -5.53 4.95 5.05
N GLU A 49 -4.85 5.84 5.76
CA GLU A 49 -4.44 7.11 5.17
C GLU A 49 -3.49 6.90 3.99
N HIS A 50 -2.57 5.97 4.13
CA HIS A 50 -1.67 5.65 3.02
C HIS A 50 -2.42 5.02 1.86
N LEU A 51 -3.39 4.15 2.15
CA LEU A 51 -4.18 3.53 1.10
C LEU A 51 -4.99 4.57 0.33
N GLN A 52 -5.55 5.56 1.03
CA GLN A 52 -6.28 6.63 0.37
C GLN A 52 -5.35 7.44 -0.53
N ALA A 53 -4.12 7.70 -0.09
CA ALA A 53 -3.16 8.41 -0.91
C ALA A 53 -2.81 7.61 -2.17
N LEU A 54 -2.63 6.31 -2.04
CA LEU A 54 -2.36 5.46 -3.19
C LEU A 54 -3.53 5.44 -4.16
N ALA A 55 -4.74 5.40 -3.63
CA ALA A 55 -5.93 5.44 -4.48
C ALA A 55 -6.03 6.76 -5.25
N ARG A 56 -5.72 7.86 -4.57
CA ARG A 56 -5.74 9.17 -5.24
C ARG A 56 -4.71 9.25 -6.35
N LYS A 57 -3.58 8.54 -6.18
CA LYS A 57 -2.54 8.50 -7.22
C LYS A 57 -2.88 7.53 -8.34
N GLY A 58 -3.93 6.75 -8.18
CA GLY A 58 -4.38 5.84 -9.21
C GLY A 58 -3.61 4.55 -9.31
N VAL A 59 -2.83 4.19 -8.29
CA VAL A 59 -2.08 2.93 -8.34
C VAL A 59 -2.85 1.77 -7.74
N ILE A 60 -3.89 2.05 -7.01
CA ILE A 60 -4.80 1.02 -6.51
C ILE A 60 -6.24 1.43 -6.74
#